data_ffa91668c0ea776b78c2ef7c1829b225
#
_entry.id   ffa91668c0ea776b78c2ef7c1829b225
#
_cell.length_a   1.000
_cell.length_b   1.000
_cell.length_c   1.000
_cell.angle_alpha   90.00
_cell.angle_beta   90.00
_cell.angle_gamma   90.00
#
_symmetry.space_group_name_H-M   'P 1'
#
loop_
_entity.id
_entity.type
_entity.pdbx_description
1 polymer ?
#
loop_
_entity_poly.entity_id
_entity_poly.type
_entity_poly.pdbx_seq_one_letter_code
_entity_poly.pdbx_strand_id
1 'polypeptide(L)'
;MPDTPRPVLLLSEDLRNALKGLMRAMRRDAERQESGLSLLQTMLLHSVGERPGIGVADLARMQQVRNPTMSAQVKALEAAGLLARAAPDPQDRRRSGLQLTPEGQARLDQMHAQRMDWLSQRVARLSPEQMRQLAAAIEPLTLIANANAQP
;
A
#
# COMPACT_ATOMS: atom_id res chain seq x y z
N MET A 1 17.16 11.38 24.88
CA MET A 1 17.08 11.44 23.41
C MET A 1 18.50 11.49 22.88
N PRO A 2 18.93 10.61 21.98
CA PRO A 2 20.25 10.77 21.36
C PRO A 2 20.27 12.13 20.64
N ASP A 3 21.38 12.83 20.79
CA ASP A 3 21.61 14.16 20.20
C ASP A 3 21.75 13.99 18.68
N THR A 4 20.63 14.00 17.96
CA THR A 4 20.60 13.80 16.50
C THR A 4 21.20 15.04 15.83
N PRO A 5 22.25 14.90 15.01
CA PRO A 5 22.90 16.05 14.37
C PRO A 5 21.90 16.89 13.56
N ARG A 6 22.00 18.21 13.66
CA ARG A 6 21.12 19.18 12.97
C ARG A 6 20.96 18.93 11.47
N PRO A 7 22.00 18.54 10.70
CA PRO A 7 21.86 18.20 9.29
C PRO A 7 20.94 16.99 9.03
N VAL A 8 20.98 16.00 9.93
CA VAL A 8 20.12 14.81 9.84
C VAL A 8 18.67 15.18 10.09
N LEU A 9 18.40 16.05 11.07
CA LEU A 9 17.04 16.54 11.36
C LEU A 9 16.45 17.28 10.17
N LEU A 10 17.21 18.21 9.57
CA LEU A 10 16.76 18.98 8.41
C LEU A 10 16.46 18.07 7.22
N LEU A 11 17.37 17.15 6.88
CA LEU A 11 17.15 16.19 5.79
C LEU A 11 15.93 15.30 6.05
N SER A 12 15.73 14.86 7.29
CA SER A 12 14.56 14.05 7.66
C SER A 12 13.25 14.82 7.49
N GLU A 13 13.24 16.10 7.82
CA GLU A 13 12.07 16.96 7.64
C GLU A 13 11.77 17.20 6.15
N ASP A 14 12.78 17.49 5.36
CA ASP A 14 12.66 17.69 3.92
C ASP A 14 12.15 16.41 3.22
N LEU A 15 12.74 15.26 3.55
CA LEU A 15 12.31 13.96 3.05
C LEU A 15 10.85 13.67 3.41
N ARG A 16 10.48 13.87 4.68
CA ARG A 16 9.09 13.70 5.13
C ARG A 16 8.11 14.58 4.34
N ASN A 17 8.47 15.83 4.09
CA ASN A 17 7.64 16.77 3.36
C ASN A 17 7.51 16.38 1.88
N ALA A 18 8.60 15.96 1.25
CA ALA A 18 8.61 15.46 -0.13
C ALA A 18 7.73 14.21 -0.28
N LEU A 19 7.87 13.22 0.62
CA LEU A 19 7.03 12.01 0.63
C LEU A 19 5.54 12.35 0.83
N LYS A 20 5.20 13.22 1.78
CA LYS A 20 3.82 13.69 1.98
C LYS A 20 3.26 14.37 0.72
N GLY A 21 4.06 15.18 0.04
CA GLY A 21 3.69 15.85 -1.20
C GLY A 21 3.38 14.85 -2.31
N LEU A 22 4.28 13.87 -2.50
CA LEU A 22 4.13 12.80 -3.48
C LEU A 22 2.87 11.95 -3.21
N MET A 23 2.69 11.50 -1.97
CA MET A 23 1.50 10.71 -1.59
C MET A 23 0.20 11.48 -1.79
N ARG A 24 0.15 12.78 -1.48
CA ARG A 24 -1.04 13.63 -1.74
C ARG A 24 -1.33 13.75 -3.24
N ALA A 25 -0.29 13.89 -4.06
CA ALA A 25 -0.45 13.96 -5.51
C ALA A 25 -0.98 12.65 -6.09
N MET A 26 -0.45 11.50 -5.64
CA MET A 26 -0.94 10.17 -6.02
C MET A 26 -2.39 9.95 -5.60
N ARG A 27 -2.76 10.36 -4.38
CA ARG A 27 -4.14 10.23 -3.88
C ARG A 27 -5.12 11.05 -4.74
N ARG A 28 -4.81 12.32 -5.02
CA ARG A 28 -5.66 13.17 -5.87
C ARG A 28 -5.87 12.59 -7.27
N ASP A 29 -4.85 11.94 -7.81
CA ASP A 29 -4.96 11.29 -9.11
C ASP A 29 -5.84 10.04 -9.03
N ALA A 30 -5.65 9.21 -8.01
CA ALA A 30 -6.48 8.03 -7.75
C ALA A 30 -7.96 8.38 -7.51
N GLU A 31 -8.25 9.51 -6.84
CA GLU A 31 -9.61 10.00 -6.61
C GLU A 31 -10.28 10.48 -7.92
N ARG A 32 -9.51 10.97 -8.89
CA ARG A 32 -10.01 11.35 -10.22
C ARG A 32 -10.28 10.15 -11.13
N GLN A 33 -9.57 9.07 -10.90
CA GLN A 33 -9.82 7.81 -11.58
C GLN A 33 -10.93 7.10 -10.81
N GLU A 34 -12.13 7.03 -11.38
CA GLU A 34 -13.34 6.42 -10.80
C GLU A 34 -13.11 4.93 -10.44
N SER A 35 -12.23 4.68 -9.50
CA SER A 35 -11.96 3.31 -9.07
C SER A 35 -13.13 2.69 -8.28
N GLY A 36 -14.04 3.51 -7.78
CA GLY A 36 -15.15 3.07 -6.93
C GLY A 36 -14.72 2.47 -5.59
N LEU A 37 -13.41 2.41 -5.31
CA LEU A 37 -12.86 1.85 -4.08
C LEU A 37 -12.30 2.96 -3.17
N SER A 38 -12.60 2.84 -1.87
CA SER A 38 -11.98 3.70 -0.87
C SER A 38 -10.48 3.36 -0.72
N LEU A 39 -9.71 4.29 -0.12
CA LEU A 39 -8.29 4.03 0.17
C LEU A 39 -8.11 2.76 1.03
N LEU A 40 -8.97 2.57 2.03
CA LEU A 40 -8.91 1.38 2.89
C LEU A 40 -9.19 0.10 2.10
N GLN A 41 -10.17 0.10 1.19
CA GLN A 41 -10.45 -1.03 0.32
C GLN A 41 -9.28 -1.36 -0.61
N THR A 42 -8.64 -0.34 -1.16
CA THR A 42 -7.42 -0.49 -1.97
C THR A 42 -6.29 -1.13 -1.16
N MET A 43 -6.06 -0.67 0.07
CA MET A 43 -5.05 -1.23 0.96
C MET A 43 -5.36 -2.68 1.36
N LEU A 44 -6.65 -3.00 1.54
CA LEU A 44 -7.11 -4.37 1.81
C LEU A 44 -6.81 -5.33 0.67
N LEU A 45 -7.18 -4.97 -0.56
CA LEU A 45 -6.89 -5.79 -1.75
C LEU A 45 -5.38 -6.05 -1.86
N HIS A 46 -4.57 -5.01 -1.66
CA HIS A 46 -3.10 -5.15 -1.69
C HIS A 46 -2.60 -6.11 -0.62
N SER A 47 -3.04 -5.94 0.64
CA SER A 47 -2.61 -6.79 1.76
C SER A 47 -3.03 -8.26 1.59
N VAL A 48 -4.22 -8.51 1.01
CA VAL A 48 -4.68 -9.88 0.71
C VAL A 48 -3.89 -10.47 -0.46
N GLY A 49 -3.54 -9.67 -1.47
CA GLY A 49 -2.70 -10.09 -2.58
C GLY A 49 -1.28 -10.49 -2.14
N GLU A 50 -0.68 -9.73 -1.24
CA GLU A 50 0.64 -10.03 -0.66
C GLU A 50 0.62 -11.23 0.29
N ARG A 51 -0.51 -11.47 0.98
CA ARG A 51 -0.66 -12.52 2.01
C ARG A 51 -1.98 -13.26 1.83
N PRO A 52 -2.09 -14.13 0.80
CA PRO A 52 -3.26 -14.97 0.62
C PRO A 52 -3.51 -15.83 1.87
N GLY A 53 -4.76 -15.94 2.29
CA GLY A 53 -5.12 -16.65 3.52
C GLY A 53 -5.10 -15.81 4.80
N ILE A 54 -4.79 -14.50 4.71
CA ILE A 54 -4.82 -13.61 5.88
C ILE A 54 -6.22 -13.51 6.48
N GLY A 55 -6.30 -13.51 7.82
CA GLY A 55 -7.54 -13.34 8.56
C GLY A 55 -7.97 -11.87 8.70
N VAL A 56 -9.28 -11.65 8.89
CA VAL A 56 -9.84 -10.29 9.11
C VAL A 56 -9.23 -9.59 10.32
N ALA A 57 -8.98 -10.34 11.41
CA ALA A 57 -8.38 -9.78 12.63
C ALA A 57 -6.92 -9.36 12.41
N ASP A 58 -6.16 -10.10 11.60
CA ASP A 58 -4.78 -9.75 11.27
C ASP A 58 -4.72 -8.52 10.36
N LEU A 59 -5.63 -8.43 9.39
CA LEU A 59 -5.80 -7.22 8.56
C LEU A 59 -6.16 -6.00 9.41
N ALA A 60 -7.07 -6.14 10.36
CA ALA A 60 -7.47 -5.06 11.25
C ALA A 60 -6.28 -4.55 12.08
N ARG A 61 -5.44 -5.47 12.57
CA ARG A 61 -4.22 -5.15 13.31
C ARG A 61 -3.18 -4.46 12.43
N MET A 62 -2.94 -4.99 11.23
CA MET A 62 -1.99 -4.40 10.28
C MET A 62 -2.36 -2.98 9.87
N GLN A 63 -3.65 -2.74 9.61
CA GLN A 63 -4.15 -1.44 9.16
C GLN A 63 -4.52 -0.50 10.31
N GLN A 64 -4.34 -0.93 11.57
CA GLN A 64 -4.70 -0.18 12.78
C GLN A 64 -6.18 0.27 12.78
N VAL A 65 -7.06 -0.59 12.27
CA VAL A 65 -8.50 -0.37 12.16
C VAL A 65 -9.25 -1.31 13.10
N ARG A 66 -10.40 -0.88 13.63
CA ARG A 66 -11.23 -1.73 14.49
C ARG A 66 -11.82 -2.90 13.71
N ASN A 67 -11.89 -4.08 14.34
CA ASN A 67 -12.44 -5.30 13.74
C ASN A 67 -13.83 -5.13 13.07
N PRO A 68 -14.81 -4.44 13.66
CA PRO A 68 -16.11 -4.22 13.02
C PRO A 68 -16.00 -3.45 11.71
N THR A 69 -15.17 -2.39 11.68
CA THR A 69 -14.92 -1.60 10.46
C THR A 69 -14.25 -2.45 9.40
N MET A 70 -13.22 -3.23 9.78
CA MET A 70 -12.54 -4.13 8.87
C MET A 70 -13.49 -5.18 8.29
N SER A 71 -14.32 -5.81 9.12
CA SER A 71 -15.32 -6.79 8.70
C SER A 71 -16.34 -6.19 7.71
N ALA A 72 -16.75 -4.95 7.91
CA ALA A 72 -17.66 -4.26 6.98
C ALA A 72 -17.01 -4.02 5.62
N GLN A 73 -15.73 -3.61 5.59
CA GLN A 73 -14.99 -3.39 4.34
C GLN A 73 -14.74 -4.70 3.59
N VAL A 74 -14.39 -5.77 4.30
CA VAL A 74 -14.23 -7.11 3.71
C VAL A 74 -15.55 -7.58 3.08
N LYS A 75 -16.68 -7.46 3.79
CA LYS A 75 -18.00 -7.81 3.25
C LYS A 75 -18.36 -7.01 1.99
N ALA A 76 -18.02 -5.72 1.97
CA ALA A 76 -18.24 -4.88 0.78
C ALA A 76 -17.42 -5.36 -0.42
N LEU A 77 -16.16 -5.76 -0.20
CA LEU A 77 -15.28 -6.29 -1.25
C LEU A 77 -15.70 -7.71 -1.69
N GLU A 78 -16.20 -8.54 -0.78
CA GLU A 78 -16.82 -9.85 -1.11
C GLU A 78 -18.07 -9.65 -1.97
N ALA A 79 -18.95 -8.72 -1.60
CA ALA A 79 -20.15 -8.38 -2.37
C ALA A 79 -19.83 -7.79 -3.75
N ALA A 80 -18.72 -7.07 -3.89
CA ALA A 80 -18.20 -6.57 -5.15
C ALA A 80 -17.49 -7.65 -5.99
N GLY A 81 -17.38 -8.89 -5.50
CA GLY A 81 -16.72 -9.98 -6.20
C GLY A 81 -15.21 -9.90 -6.26
N LEU A 82 -14.58 -9.03 -5.44
CA LEU A 82 -13.12 -8.79 -5.47
C LEU A 82 -12.36 -9.66 -4.47
N LEU A 83 -13.02 -10.09 -3.38
CA LEU A 83 -12.50 -11.01 -2.39
C LEU A 83 -13.37 -12.25 -2.28
N ALA A 84 -12.75 -13.35 -1.92
CA ALA A 84 -13.42 -14.60 -1.54
C ALA A 84 -12.77 -15.16 -0.27
N ARG A 85 -13.52 -16.01 0.45
CA ARG A 85 -12.97 -16.79 1.54
C ARG A 85 -12.34 -18.05 0.99
N ALA A 86 -11.11 -18.33 1.39
CA ALA A 86 -10.50 -19.63 1.16
C ALA A 86 -11.32 -20.72 1.88
N ALA A 87 -11.25 -21.94 1.37
CA ALA A 87 -11.79 -23.07 2.09
C ALA A 87 -11.24 -23.12 3.52
N PRO A 88 -12.05 -23.47 4.53
CA PRO A 88 -11.59 -23.58 5.90
C PRO A 88 -10.38 -24.50 5.98
N ASP A 89 -9.36 -24.11 6.75
CA ASP A 89 -8.24 -24.96 7.05
C ASP A 89 -8.76 -26.29 7.65
N PRO A 90 -8.36 -27.46 7.14
CA PRO A 90 -8.76 -28.74 7.69
C PRO A 90 -8.47 -28.89 9.19
N GLN A 91 -7.45 -28.18 9.69
CA GLN A 91 -7.02 -28.19 11.09
C GLN A 91 -7.69 -27.11 11.96
N ASP A 92 -8.16 -26.01 11.35
CA ASP A 92 -8.88 -24.93 12.07
C ASP A 92 -10.02 -24.37 11.22
N ARG A 93 -11.16 -25.03 11.29
CA ARG A 93 -12.40 -24.64 10.58
C ARG A 93 -12.91 -23.22 10.90
N ARG A 94 -12.35 -22.55 11.93
CA ARG A 94 -12.70 -21.18 12.31
C ARG A 94 -11.90 -20.12 11.55
N ARG A 95 -10.85 -20.53 10.84
CA ARG A 95 -9.98 -19.65 10.05
C ARG A 95 -10.21 -19.84 8.56
N SER A 96 -11.26 -19.23 8.02
CA SER A 96 -11.31 -19.00 6.59
C SER A 96 -10.52 -17.74 6.28
N GLY A 97 -9.34 -17.90 5.69
CA GLY A 97 -8.53 -16.79 5.22
C GLY A 97 -9.15 -16.10 4.02
N LEU A 98 -8.73 -14.89 3.73
CA LEU A 98 -9.16 -14.12 2.56
C LEU A 98 -8.20 -14.37 1.39
N GLN A 99 -8.76 -14.36 0.18
CA GLN A 99 -8.00 -14.41 -1.06
C GLN A 99 -8.63 -13.49 -2.11
N LEU A 100 -7.82 -13.03 -3.04
CA LEU A 100 -8.33 -12.30 -4.20
C LEU A 100 -9.10 -13.27 -5.12
N THR A 101 -10.19 -12.77 -5.70
CA THR A 101 -10.79 -13.43 -6.86
C THR A 101 -10.00 -13.09 -8.12
N PRO A 102 -10.23 -13.73 -9.28
CA PRO A 102 -9.65 -13.29 -10.56
C PRO A 102 -9.96 -11.82 -10.86
N GLU A 103 -11.17 -11.34 -10.57
CA GLU A 103 -11.56 -9.94 -10.71
C GLU A 103 -10.81 -9.04 -9.73
N GLY A 104 -10.63 -9.49 -8.49
CA GLY A 104 -9.84 -8.79 -7.47
C GLY A 104 -8.38 -8.64 -7.87
N GLN A 105 -7.79 -9.70 -8.44
CA GLN A 105 -6.43 -9.67 -8.96
C GLN A 105 -6.32 -8.71 -10.16
N ALA A 106 -7.20 -8.82 -11.14
CA ALA A 106 -7.23 -7.94 -12.30
C ALA A 106 -7.39 -6.46 -11.87
N ARG A 107 -8.21 -6.21 -10.85
CA ARG A 107 -8.39 -4.86 -10.30
C ARG A 107 -7.11 -4.33 -9.64
N LEU A 108 -6.42 -5.18 -8.87
CA LEU A 108 -5.16 -4.83 -8.25
C LEU A 108 -4.08 -4.52 -9.30
N ASP A 109 -3.98 -5.35 -10.35
CA ASP A 109 -3.04 -5.17 -11.45
C ASP A 109 -3.31 -3.87 -12.22
N GLN A 110 -4.57 -3.57 -12.50
CA GLN A 110 -4.99 -2.31 -13.13
C GLN A 110 -4.55 -1.11 -12.29
N MET A 111 -4.80 -1.14 -10.98
CA MET A 111 -4.42 -0.05 -10.07
C MET A 111 -2.89 0.10 -10.00
N HIS A 112 -2.16 -1.01 -10.05
CA HIS A 112 -0.69 -0.98 -10.09
C HIS A 112 -0.19 -0.34 -11.38
N ALA A 113 -0.71 -0.76 -12.53
CA ALA A 113 -0.36 -0.18 -13.84
C ALA A 113 -0.64 1.33 -13.88
N GLN A 114 -1.80 1.77 -13.40
CA GLN A 114 -2.16 3.18 -13.33
C GLN A 114 -1.21 4.01 -12.46
N ARG A 115 -0.79 3.46 -11.31
CA ARG A 115 0.21 4.12 -10.45
C ARG A 115 1.57 4.21 -11.12
N MET A 116 1.99 3.15 -11.81
CA MET A 116 3.25 3.14 -12.55
C MET A 116 3.23 4.14 -13.69
N ASP A 117 2.15 4.21 -14.47
CA ASP A 117 1.98 5.21 -15.54
C ASP A 117 2.03 6.64 -14.99
N TRP A 118 1.33 6.91 -13.90
CA TRP A 118 1.32 8.20 -13.22
C TRP A 118 2.73 8.61 -12.78
N LEU A 119 3.48 7.70 -12.17
CA LEU A 119 4.83 7.95 -11.70
C LEU A 119 5.80 8.13 -12.87
N SER A 120 5.74 7.25 -13.87
CA SER A 120 6.59 7.27 -15.07
C SER A 120 6.46 8.59 -15.83
N GLN A 121 5.23 9.09 -16.02
CA GLN A 121 4.99 10.37 -16.68
C GLN A 121 5.62 11.56 -15.93
N ARG A 122 5.71 11.49 -14.62
CA ARG A 122 6.32 12.55 -13.79
C ARG A 122 7.82 12.45 -13.75
N VAL A 123 8.35 11.24 -13.63
CA VAL A 123 9.79 10.99 -13.72
C VAL A 123 10.34 11.39 -15.08
N ALA A 124 9.60 11.13 -16.17
CA ALA A 124 9.98 11.53 -17.52
C ALA A 124 10.11 13.06 -17.73
N ARG A 125 9.54 13.88 -16.82
CA ARG A 125 9.64 15.35 -16.85
C ARG A 125 10.89 15.89 -16.12
N LEU A 126 11.63 15.02 -15.46
CA LEU A 126 12.86 15.39 -14.76
C LEU A 126 13.99 15.59 -15.77
N SER A 127 14.91 16.49 -15.45
CA SER A 127 16.17 16.59 -16.22
C SER A 127 17.01 15.31 -16.06
N PRO A 128 17.92 15.02 -16.98
CA PRO A 128 18.83 13.88 -16.85
C PRO A 128 19.61 13.85 -15.53
N GLU A 129 19.98 15.04 -15.02
CA GLU A 129 20.66 15.17 -13.74
C GLU A 129 19.74 14.81 -12.57
N GLN A 130 18.51 15.32 -12.54
CA GLN A 130 17.53 14.99 -11.51
C GLN A 130 17.17 13.49 -11.53
N MET A 131 17.08 12.87 -12.71
CA MET A 131 16.87 11.41 -12.80
C MET A 131 18.02 10.62 -12.18
N ARG A 132 19.28 11.03 -12.43
CA ARG A 132 20.44 10.38 -11.79
C ARG A 132 20.42 10.53 -10.27
N GLN A 133 20.10 11.73 -9.76
CA GLN A 133 19.99 11.99 -8.33
C GLN A 133 18.88 11.17 -7.70
N LEU A 134 17.73 11.07 -8.35
CA LEU A 134 16.61 10.25 -7.88
C LEU A 134 16.98 8.76 -7.88
N ALA A 135 17.62 8.27 -8.94
CA ALA A 135 18.09 6.88 -9.01
C ALA A 135 19.08 6.55 -7.89
N ALA A 136 20.02 7.45 -7.59
CA ALA A 136 20.97 7.30 -6.49
C ALA A 136 20.30 7.34 -5.10
N ALA A 137 19.11 7.95 -4.98
CA ALA A 137 18.36 8.01 -3.72
C ALA A 137 17.55 6.74 -3.43
N ILE A 138 17.35 5.84 -4.41
CA ILE A 138 16.50 4.65 -4.22
C ILE A 138 17.06 3.71 -3.16
N GLU A 139 18.36 3.42 -3.21
CA GLU A 139 19.00 2.52 -2.23
C GLU A 139 18.88 3.05 -0.80
N PRO A 140 19.32 4.29 -0.46
CA PRO A 140 19.16 4.82 0.89
C PRO A 140 17.69 4.92 1.35
N LEU A 141 16.75 5.21 0.46
CA LEU A 141 15.32 5.20 0.80
C LEU A 141 14.84 3.79 1.17
N THR A 142 15.29 2.78 0.43
CA THR A 142 14.99 1.37 0.72
C THR A 142 15.57 0.92 2.05
N LEU A 143 16.80 1.33 2.37
CA LEU A 143 17.43 1.06 3.67
C LEU A 143 16.64 1.68 4.82
N ILE A 144 16.21 2.94 4.69
CA ILE A 144 15.37 3.62 5.70
C ILE A 144 14.04 2.88 5.90
N ALA A 145 13.41 2.44 4.81
CA ALA A 145 12.13 1.73 4.87
C ALA A 145 12.24 0.37 5.60
N ASN A 146 13.38 -0.31 5.44
CA ASN A 146 13.61 -1.65 5.99
C ASN A 146 14.33 -1.63 7.36
N ALA A 147 14.75 -0.47 7.87
CA ALA A 147 15.53 -0.34 9.12
C ALA A 147 14.83 -0.93 10.36
N ASN A 148 13.49 -1.08 10.34
CA ASN A 148 12.69 -1.67 11.42
C ASN A 148 12.25 -3.12 11.13
N ALA A 149 12.73 -3.74 10.04
CA ALA A 149 12.36 -5.10 9.64
C ALA A 149 13.33 -6.18 10.16
N GLN A 150 14.32 -5.79 10.97
CA GLN A 150 15.17 -6.77 11.66
C GLN A 150 14.54 -7.14 13.01
N PRO A 151 14.50 -8.44 13.32
CA PRO A 151 13.88 -8.99 14.53
C PRO A 151 14.58 -8.55 15.82
#